data_eba6a992caf6e11d5945ad8895579620
#
_entry.id   eba6a992caf6e11d5945ad8895579620
#
_cell.length_a   1.000
_cell.length_b   1.000
_cell.length_c   1.000
_cell.angle_alpha   90.00
_cell.angle_beta   90.00
_cell.angle_gamma   90.00
#
_symmetry.space_group_name_H-M   'P 1'
#
loop_
_entity.id
_entity.type
_entity.pdbx_description
1 polymer ?
#
loop_
_entity_poly.entity_id
_entity_poly.type
_entity_poly.pdbx_seq_one_letter_code
_entity_poly.pdbx_strand_id
1 'polypeptide(L)'
;MFLLSKYFLILIIFTLLGCGTLDYFSSDEKVILKGKRLDIIRFTNDLIIDEDAKNTPINLEDKFLNLSWEQLGDSSSHSAGNFLINSEPKFFWKERIGDGEGSYNKIFSQPVGNENSLFVLDAEGLLVALNLEDGEVLWEVETIPVSESLNSNIDGGLALKDDNLIVSNSYGDVINLSAKNGNVIWRVNNNKPAQGSPAIYDNNVYQMTIHNEIFVYDIDTGEEVWRYTASFVSAISNGGTSPAINEKVVIFPSNTGELISLNKSTGTVIWNTNLVIEGVISGALELTDIDSGPVIHNDLIFASSMSGVFAAVDLLSGSIIWDVIIKTSNNPIINGNSVFILSDDGKLINFIRNSGKIRWINDLRYKVYKESDNEKNCFGPLLAADVLWIVCNDKKVLKIDTVDGSIKDIFKIRSSSSIAPIVIKDMLIFYTNEAEVITYR
;
A
#
# COMPACT_ATOMS: atom_id res chain seq x y z
N MET A 1 66.95 8.92 -39.68
CA MET A 1 65.76 8.13 -39.26
C MET A 1 65.31 8.39 -37.82
N PHE A 2 66.12 8.87 -36.91
CA PHE A 2 65.79 9.15 -35.52
C PHE A 2 65.10 10.53 -35.27
N LEU A 3 65.32 11.54 -36.14
CA LEU A 3 64.67 12.83 -35.99
C LEU A 3 63.21 12.88 -36.42
N LEU A 4 62.82 12.18 -37.45
CA LEU A 4 61.41 12.09 -37.92
C LEU A 4 60.50 11.39 -36.89
N SER A 5 61.04 10.43 -36.13
CA SER A 5 60.30 9.72 -35.10
C SER A 5 59.92 10.60 -33.91
N LYS A 6 60.79 11.56 -33.53
CA LYS A 6 60.52 12.50 -32.45
C LYS A 6 59.43 13.51 -32.77
N TYR A 7 59.40 13.99 -34.01
CA TYR A 7 58.34 14.93 -34.43
C TYR A 7 56.98 14.24 -34.63
N PHE A 8 57.00 12.98 -35.01
CA PHE A 8 55.76 12.20 -35.14
C PHE A 8 55.16 11.89 -33.75
N LEU A 9 55.98 11.63 -32.74
CA LEU A 9 55.54 11.44 -31.35
C LEU A 9 54.99 12.71 -30.74
N ILE A 10 55.61 13.86 -31.02
CA ILE A 10 55.13 15.17 -30.58
C ILE A 10 53.81 15.57 -31.21
N LEU A 11 53.58 15.22 -32.50
CA LEU A 11 52.34 15.46 -33.21
C LEU A 11 51.18 14.60 -32.63
N ILE A 12 51.44 13.34 -32.25
CA ILE A 12 50.47 12.46 -31.61
C ILE A 12 50.08 12.94 -30.23
N ILE A 13 51.02 13.51 -29.47
CA ILE A 13 50.74 14.08 -28.16
C ILE A 13 49.86 15.33 -28.26
N PHE A 14 50.03 16.14 -29.31
CA PHE A 14 49.17 17.33 -29.54
C PHE A 14 47.74 16.99 -30.01
N THR A 15 47.55 15.86 -30.68
CA THR A 15 46.21 15.41 -31.11
C THR A 15 45.40 14.72 -29.98
N LEU A 16 46.06 14.24 -28.91
CA LEU A 16 45.42 13.62 -27.75
C LEU A 16 45.00 14.64 -26.67
N LEU A 17 45.44 15.88 -26.76
CA LEU A 17 45.08 16.95 -25.82
C LEU A 17 43.93 17.83 -26.31
N GLY A 18 43.32 17.49 -27.44
CA GLY A 18 42.36 18.34 -28.15
C GLY A 18 40.86 18.12 -27.95
N CYS A 19 40.42 17.34 -26.95
CA CYS A 19 39.00 17.15 -26.72
C CYS A 19 38.63 17.09 -25.22
N GLY A 20 38.88 18.14 -24.48
CA GLY A 20 38.45 18.14 -23.08
C GLY A 20 38.78 19.37 -22.24
N THR A 21 39.55 20.30 -22.79
CA THR A 21 40.02 21.46 -21.99
C THR A 21 39.38 22.81 -22.36
N LEU A 22 38.44 22.83 -23.35
CA LEU A 22 37.73 24.06 -23.71
C LEU A 22 36.45 24.30 -22.89
N ASP A 23 35.91 23.27 -22.27
CA ASP A 23 34.75 23.41 -21.40
C ASP A 23 35.06 23.98 -20.00
N TYR A 24 36.36 24.04 -19.63
CA TYR A 24 36.74 24.57 -18.33
C TYR A 24 36.86 26.11 -18.30
N PHE A 25 36.78 26.76 -19.45
CA PHE A 25 36.83 28.24 -19.58
C PHE A 25 35.54 28.87 -20.09
N SER A 26 34.50 28.12 -20.40
CA SER A 26 33.16 28.65 -20.55
C SER A 26 32.49 28.64 -19.16
N SER A 27 32.70 29.67 -18.38
CA SER A 27 31.72 30.03 -17.39
C SER A 27 30.47 30.44 -18.20
N ASP A 28 29.53 29.52 -18.38
CA ASP A 28 28.20 29.90 -18.74
C ASP A 28 27.69 30.84 -17.64
N GLU A 29 27.85 32.14 -17.87
CA GLU A 29 27.09 33.14 -17.13
C GLU A 29 25.63 32.72 -17.29
N LYS A 30 25.06 32.12 -16.23
CA LYS A 30 23.62 31.91 -16.16
C LYS A 30 22.97 33.28 -16.39
N VAL A 31 22.47 33.51 -17.60
CA VAL A 31 21.69 34.71 -17.91
C VAL A 31 20.47 34.68 -17.03
N ILE A 32 20.58 35.33 -15.86
CA ILE A 32 19.46 35.51 -14.95
C ILE A 32 18.54 36.52 -15.66
N LEU A 33 17.53 36.04 -16.36
CA LEU A 33 16.50 36.87 -16.92
C LEU A 33 15.82 37.64 -15.78
N LYS A 34 16.01 38.97 -15.77
CA LYS A 34 15.33 39.85 -14.81
C LYS A 34 13.85 39.90 -15.17
N GLY A 35 13.02 39.41 -14.29
CA GLY A 35 11.56 39.43 -14.40
C GLY A 35 10.92 38.74 -13.20
N LYS A 36 9.70 39.12 -12.89
CA LYS A 36 8.87 38.40 -11.91
C LYS A 36 8.54 37.07 -12.56
N ARG A 37 9.17 35.97 -12.08
CA ARG A 37 8.81 34.62 -12.49
C ARG A 37 7.42 34.37 -11.93
N LEU A 38 6.43 34.24 -12.78
CA LEU A 38 5.17 33.61 -12.41
C LEU A 38 5.40 32.12 -12.54
N ASP A 39 5.23 31.39 -11.44
CA ASP A 39 5.14 29.94 -11.47
C ASP A 39 3.89 29.58 -12.28
N ILE A 40 4.10 29.22 -13.55
CA ILE A 40 3.01 29.03 -14.51
C ILE A 40 2.20 27.77 -14.20
N ILE A 41 2.73 26.84 -13.41
CA ILE A 41 2.02 25.66 -12.95
C ILE A 41 2.59 25.27 -11.57
N ARG A 42 2.04 25.81 -10.52
CA ARG A 42 1.92 25.08 -9.25
C ARG A 42 0.45 24.72 -9.12
N PHE A 43 0.10 23.47 -9.40
CA PHE A 43 -1.07 22.85 -8.81
C PHE A 43 -0.77 22.57 -7.32
N THR A 44 -0.41 23.60 -6.59
CA THR A 44 -0.52 23.58 -5.13
C THR A 44 -1.97 23.97 -4.86
N ASN A 45 -2.86 23.00 -4.93
CA ASN A 45 -4.06 23.11 -4.12
C ASN A 45 -3.57 23.03 -2.69
N ASP A 46 -3.32 24.16 -2.07
CA ASP A 46 -3.08 24.21 -0.63
C ASP A 46 -4.29 23.53 0.02
N LEU A 47 -4.04 22.43 0.75
CA LEU A 47 -5.08 21.77 1.52
C LEU A 47 -5.59 22.77 2.56
N ILE A 48 -6.81 23.25 2.38
CA ILE A 48 -7.40 24.29 3.23
C ILE A 48 -8.52 23.69 4.03
N ILE A 49 -8.49 23.91 5.34
CA ILE A 49 -9.58 23.53 6.24
C ILE A 49 -10.80 24.37 5.88
N ASP A 50 -11.93 23.71 5.59
CA ASP A 50 -13.20 24.37 5.31
C ASP A 50 -13.84 24.79 6.63
N GLU A 51 -14.16 26.07 6.78
CA GLU A 51 -14.70 26.63 8.03
C GLU A 51 -16.06 26.03 8.40
N ASP A 52 -16.89 25.68 7.43
CA ASP A 52 -18.18 25.00 7.71
C ASP A 52 -17.95 23.55 8.10
N ALA A 53 -17.01 22.85 7.40
CA ALA A 53 -16.67 21.48 7.69
C ALA A 53 -16.04 21.30 9.08
N LYS A 54 -15.18 22.23 9.50
CA LYS A 54 -14.54 22.23 10.83
C LYS A 54 -15.54 22.10 11.98
N ASN A 55 -16.71 22.72 11.84
CA ASN A 55 -17.77 22.70 12.84
C ASN A 55 -18.78 21.55 12.66
N THR A 56 -18.63 20.75 11.60
CA THR A 56 -19.51 19.59 11.38
C THR A 56 -19.10 18.43 12.29
N PRO A 57 -20.01 17.91 13.13
CA PRO A 57 -19.69 16.80 14.03
C PRO A 57 -19.18 15.57 13.30
N ILE A 58 -18.19 14.90 13.89
CA ILE A 58 -17.75 13.59 13.46
C ILE A 58 -18.68 12.54 14.08
N ASN A 59 -19.32 11.76 13.23
CA ASN A 59 -20.18 10.66 13.64
C ASN A 59 -19.50 9.36 13.19
N LEU A 60 -18.89 8.66 14.13
CA LEU A 60 -18.34 7.34 13.91
C LEU A 60 -19.44 6.28 14.07
N GLU A 61 -19.28 5.17 13.36
CA GLU A 61 -20.08 3.97 13.57
C GLU A 61 -19.71 3.31 14.90
N ASP A 62 -20.65 2.54 15.45
CA ASP A 62 -20.44 1.82 16.71
C ASP A 62 -19.26 0.85 16.61
N LYS A 63 -18.54 0.73 17.72
CA LYS A 63 -17.45 -0.25 17.83
C LYS A 63 -17.98 -1.67 17.85
N PHE A 64 -17.28 -2.55 17.15
CA PHE A 64 -17.58 -3.98 17.18
C PHE A 64 -16.34 -4.82 17.44
N LEU A 65 -16.54 -6.02 17.98
CA LEU A 65 -15.49 -7.00 18.16
C LEU A 65 -15.18 -7.66 16.82
N ASN A 66 -13.97 -7.48 16.31
CA ASN A 66 -13.52 -8.13 15.09
C ASN A 66 -12.97 -9.51 15.40
N LEU A 67 -13.55 -10.59 14.86
CA LEU A 67 -13.11 -11.96 15.14
C LEU A 67 -12.07 -12.48 14.15
N SER A 68 -11.89 -11.79 13.03
CA SER A 68 -10.93 -12.16 11.99
C SER A 68 -10.36 -10.93 11.31
N TRP A 69 -9.24 -11.10 10.63
CA TRP A 69 -8.67 -10.19 9.65
C TRP A 69 -8.34 -11.00 8.42
N GLU A 70 -9.29 -11.09 7.50
CA GLU A 70 -9.25 -12.11 6.47
C GLU A 70 -8.39 -11.75 5.27
N GLN A 71 -8.23 -10.46 4.99
CA GLN A 71 -7.45 -9.98 3.84
C GLN A 71 -7.07 -8.51 4.01
N LEU A 72 -6.42 -7.91 3.02
CA LEU A 72 -6.06 -6.50 3.07
C LEU A 72 -7.26 -5.64 3.43
N GLY A 73 -7.10 -4.75 4.44
CA GLY A 73 -8.18 -3.88 4.90
C GLY A 73 -9.35 -4.61 5.57
N ASP A 74 -9.10 -5.80 6.16
CA ASP A 74 -10.04 -6.63 6.91
C ASP A 74 -11.05 -7.42 6.05
N SER A 75 -11.61 -6.83 5.02
CA SER A 75 -12.65 -7.42 4.18
C SER A 75 -12.37 -7.24 2.68
N SER A 76 -13.13 -7.94 1.84
CA SER A 76 -13.02 -7.82 0.37
C SER A 76 -13.33 -6.41 -0.17
N SER A 77 -14.06 -5.60 0.58
CA SER A 77 -14.29 -4.19 0.24
C SER A 77 -13.20 -3.25 0.72
N HIS A 78 -12.23 -3.74 1.51
CA HIS A 78 -11.20 -2.98 2.22
C HIS A 78 -11.75 -1.93 3.21
N SER A 79 -13.02 -1.99 3.53
CA SER A 79 -13.69 -1.03 4.43
C SER A 79 -13.56 -1.50 5.87
N ALA A 80 -12.41 -1.25 6.47
CA ALA A 80 -12.18 -1.53 7.88
C ALA A 80 -13.07 -0.64 8.77
N GLY A 81 -13.62 -1.23 9.82
CA GLY A 81 -14.55 -0.57 10.72
C GLY A 81 -13.89 0.12 11.92
N ASN A 82 -14.70 0.45 12.93
CA ASN A 82 -14.24 0.90 14.22
C ASN A 82 -14.17 -0.29 15.18
N PHE A 83 -12.96 -0.74 15.49
CA PHE A 83 -12.76 -1.98 16.22
C PHE A 83 -12.80 -1.78 17.75
N LEU A 84 -13.37 -2.76 18.43
CA LEU A 84 -13.40 -2.79 19.89
C LEU A 84 -12.10 -3.37 20.43
N ILE A 85 -11.27 -2.52 21.02
CA ILE A 85 -10.06 -2.90 21.78
C ILE A 85 -10.02 -2.14 23.11
N ASN A 86 -9.11 -2.53 24.00
CA ASN A 86 -8.80 -1.71 25.17
C ASN A 86 -8.25 -0.34 24.72
N SER A 87 -8.72 0.72 25.32
CA SER A 87 -8.24 2.08 25.02
C SER A 87 -6.78 2.31 25.41
N GLU A 88 -6.24 1.54 26.35
CA GLU A 88 -4.87 1.57 26.85
C GLU A 88 -4.28 0.14 26.76
N PRO A 89 -4.06 -0.40 25.53
CA PRO A 89 -3.62 -1.76 25.36
C PRO A 89 -2.19 -1.93 25.88
N LYS A 90 -1.94 -3.04 26.55
CA LYS A 90 -0.63 -3.38 27.11
C LYS A 90 0.03 -4.46 26.30
N PHE A 91 1.36 -4.45 26.27
CA PHE A 91 2.12 -5.55 25.68
C PHE A 91 1.60 -6.89 26.17
N PHE A 92 1.31 -7.80 25.23
CA PHE A 92 0.77 -9.11 25.52
C PHE A 92 1.81 -10.20 25.24
N TRP A 93 2.14 -10.42 23.96
CA TRP A 93 3.22 -11.33 23.55
C TRP A 93 3.94 -10.83 22.31
N LYS A 94 5.08 -11.43 21.99
CA LYS A 94 5.79 -11.25 20.74
C LYS A 94 6.47 -12.55 20.31
N GLU A 95 6.52 -12.76 18.99
CA GLU A 95 7.24 -13.88 18.39
C GLU A 95 7.97 -13.43 17.14
N ARG A 96 9.15 -14.00 16.88
CA ARG A 96 9.91 -13.79 15.65
C ARG A 96 9.75 -15.01 14.76
N ILE A 97 9.37 -14.82 13.48
CA ILE A 97 8.93 -15.88 12.57
C ILE A 97 9.87 -16.01 11.40
N GLY A 98 10.95 -16.00 11.26
CA GLY A 98 11.80 -16.15 10.08
C GLY A 98 12.68 -14.94 9.81
N ASP A 99 12.85 -14.61 8.54
CA ASP A 99 13.79 -13.59 8.10
C ASP A 99 13.09 -12.24 7.84
N GLY A 100 13.65 -11.19 8.44
CA GLY A 100 13.19 -9.82 8.25
C GLY A 100 13.66 -9.24 6.92
N GLU A 101 13.28 -7.98 6.69
CA GLU A 101 13.67 -7.24 5.49
C GLU A 101 15.19 -7.18 5.29
N GLY A 102 15.64 -7.54 4.09
CA GLY A 102 17.00 -7.39 3.60
C GLY A 102 17.17 -6.18 2.67
N SER A 103 18.27 -6.18 1.93
CA SER A 103 18.54 -5.14 0.95
C SER A 103 17.59 -5.18 -0.25
N TYR A 104 17.14 -6.36 -0.62
CA TYR A 104 16.25 -6.61 -1.77
C TYR A 104 14.88 -7.13 -1.36
N ASN A 105 14.80 -7.94 -0.30
CA ASN A 105 13.57 -8.55 0.16
C ASN A 105 12.87 -7.63 1.15
N LYS A 106 11.59 -7.37 0.91
CA LYS A 106 10.72 -6.54 1.76
C LYS A 106 9.50 -7.32 2.20
N ILE A 107 8.93 -6.93 3.34
CA ILE A 107 7.68 -7.48 3.83
C ILE A 107 6.55 -6.57 3.35
N PHE A 108 5.76 -7.03 2.39
CA PHE A 108 4.60 -6.30 1.86
C PHE A 108 3.28 -6.87 2.36
N SER A 109 3.28 -8.15 2.72
CA SER A 109 2.05 -8.82 3.12
C SER A 109 1.61 -8.43 4.52
N GLN A 110 0.39 -7.90 4.62
CA GLN A 110 -0.28 -7.74 5.90
C GLN A 110 -0.61 -9.13 6.46
N PRO A 111 -0.47 -9.36 7.78
CA PRO A 111 -0.94 -10.60 8.41
C PRO A 111 -2.45 -10.80 8.21
N VAL A 112 -2.87 -12.05 8.13
CA VAL A 112 -4.29 -12.43 8.17
C VAL A 112 -4.53 -13.43 9.30
N GLY A 113 -5.75 -13.52 9.79
CA GLY A 113 -6.03 -14.45 10.87
C GLY A 113 -7.49 -14.52 11.25
N ASN A 114 -7.80 -15.45 12.12
CA ASN A 114 -9.10 -15.67 12.72
C ASN A 114 -8.99 -15.65 14.25
N GLU A 115 -10.06 -16.01 14.96
CA GLU A 115 -10.09 -16.02 16.42
C GLU A 115 -9.08 -16.96 17.11
N ASN A 116 -8.44 -17.88 16.38
CA ASN A 116 -7.53 -18.86 16.95
C ASN A 116 -6.10 -18.75 16.41
N SER A 117 -5.94 -18.32 15.16
CA SER A 117 -4.66 -18.38 14.46
C SER A 117 -4.36 -17.10 13.71
N LEU A 118 -3.09 -16.74 13.69
CA LEU A 118 -2.53 -15.64 12.91
C LEU A 118 -1.57 -16.23 11.87
N PHE A 119 -1.68 -15.80 10.61
CA PHE A 119 -0.84 -16.23 9.50
C PHE A 119 0.00 -15.06 9.02
N VAL A 120 1.29 -15.29 8.91
CA VAL A 120 2.28 -14.27 8.53
C VAL A 120 3.25 -14.83 7.49
N LEU A 121 3.63 -13.99 6.55
CA LEU A 121 4.58 -14.30 5.49
C LEU A 121 5.83 -13.45 5.70
N ASP A 122 7.00 -14.10 5.82
CA ASP A 122 8.27 -13.37 5.99
C ASP A 122 8.80 -12.80 4.65
N ALA A 123 9.98 -12.14 4.71
CA ALA A 123 10.59 -11.51 3.55
C ALA A 123 11.15 -12.53 2.53
N GLU A 124 11.29 -13.79 2.88
CA GLU A 124 11.82 -14.87 2.03
C GLU A 124 10.78 -15.90 1.61
N GLY A 125 9.51 -15.69 2.00
CA GLY A 125 8.38 -16.53 1.60
C GLY A 125 8.09 -17.68 2.53
N LEU A 126 8.63 -17.68 3.74
CA LEU A 126 8.21 -18.59 4.80
C LEU A 126 6.85 -18.15 5.34
N LEU A 127 5.86 -19.02 5.21
CA LEU A 127 4.53 -18.85 5.78
C LEU A 127 4.47 -19.54 7.13
N VAL A 128 4.09 -18.79 8.16
CA VAL A 128 3.99 -19.30 9.54
C VAL A 128 2.60 -19.07 10.10
N ALA A 129 2.03 -20.09 10.70
CA ALA A 129 0.82 -20.01 11.52
C ALA A 129 1.17 -19.94 12.99
N LEU A 130 0.64 -18.94 13.66
CA LEU A 130 0.82 -18.74 15.10
C LEU A 130 -0.51 -18.92 15.82
N ASN A 131 -0.45 -19.47 17.03
CA ASN A 131 -1.57 -19.39 17.96
C ASN A 131 -1.79 -17.93 18.37
N LEU A 132 -3.00 -17.43 18.20
CA LEU A 132 -3.32 -16.02 18.46
C LEU A 132 -3.17 -15.64 19.94
N GLU A 133 -3.39 -16.57 20.89
CA GLU A 133 -3.41 -16.25 22.32
C GLU A 133 -2.01 -16.15 22.95
N ASP A 134 -1.02 -16.91 22.45
CA ASP A 134 0.30 -17.00 23.07
C ASP A 134 1.48 -16.84 22.10
N GLY A 135 1.21 -16.83 20.79
CA GLY A 135 2.24 -16.70 19.75
C GLY A 135 3.00 -17.99 19.47
N GLU A 136 2.59 -19.14 20.01
CA GLU A 136 3.24 -20.42 19.68
C GLU A 136 3.09 -20.75 18.19
N VAL A 137 4.18 -21.24 17.56
CA VAL A 137 4.15 -21.70 16.17
C VAL A 137 3.34 -22.98 16.07
N LEU A 138 2.28 -22.95 15.27
CA LEU A 138 1.43 -24.11 15.01
C LEU A 138 1.96 -24.96 13.86
N TRP A 139 2.39 -24.33 12.80
CA TRP A 139 3.02 -24.93 11.62
C TRP A 139 3.72 -23.88 10.77
N GLU A 140 4.62 -24.31 9.89
CA GLU A 140 5.34 -23.47 8.93
C GLU A 140 5.46 -24.16 7.57
N VAL A 141 5.47 -23.38 6.48
CA VAL A 141 5.55 -23.88 5.10
C VAL A 141 6.32 -22.91 4.22
N GLU A 142 7.31 -23.43 3.48
CA GLU A 142 7.97 -22.70 2.40
C GLU A 142 7.04 -22.55 1.19
N THR A 143 6.75 -21.32 0.79
CA THR A 143 5.85 -21.03 -0.34
C THR A 143 6.58 -20.89 -1.68
N ILE A 144 7.91 -20.70 -1.64
CA ILE A 144 8.75 -20.51 -2.82
C ILE A 144 9.37 -21.84 -3.26
N PRO A 145 9.47 -22.11 -4.56
CA PRO A 145 10.17 -23.29 -5.06
C PRO A 145 11.66 -23.28 -4.69
N VAL A 146 12.18 -24.40 -4.17
CA VAL A 146 13.59 -24.58 -3.76
C VAL A 146 14.60 -24.28 -4.90
N SER A 147 14.16 -24.36 -6.17
CA SER A 147 14.99 -24.07 -7.35
C SER A 147 15.18 -22.60 -7.66
N GLU A 148 14.43 -21.73 -7.00
CA GLU A 148 14.44 -20.29 -7.30
C GLU A 148 15.46 -19.54 -6.45
N SER A 149 16.00 -18.47 -7.01
CA SER A 149 16.98 -17.63 -6.30
C SER A 149 16.26 -16.71 -5.31
N LEU A 150 16.63 -16.77 -4.05
CA LEU A 150 16.13 -15.91 -2.96
C LEU A 150 16.51 -14.41 -3.11
N ASN A 151 17.05 -13.99 -4.23
CA ASN A 151 17.51 -12.61 -4.46
C ASN A 151 16.48 -11.72 -5.18
N SER A 152 15.24 -12.14 -5.28
CA SER A 152 14.16 -11.34 -5.86
C SER A 152 13.20 -10.87 -4.77
N ASN A 153 12.73 -9.65 -4.91
CA ASN A 153 11.67 -9.12 -4.06
C ASN A 153 10.41 -9.97 -4.22
N ILE A 154 9.83 -10.41 -3.11
CA ILE A 154 8.65 -11.26 -3.11
C ILE A 154 7.45 -10.37 -2.89
N ASP A 155 6.79 -9.98 -3.98
CA ASP A 155 5.48 -9.36 -3.93
C ASP A 155 4.39 -10.43 -3.89
N GLY A 156 3.18 -10.07 -3.53
CA GLY A 156 2.07 -10.96 -3.27
C GLY A 156 1.55 -10.81 -1.85
N GLY A 157 0.98 -11.85 -1.30
CA GLY A 157 0.51 -11.82 0.08
C GLY A 157 -0.50 -12.89 0.41
N LEU A 158 -1.32 -12.61 1.42
CA LEU A 158 -2.21 -13.55 2.07
C LEU A 158 -3.67 -13.11 1.96
N ALA A 159 -4.55 -14.10 1.87
CA ALA A 159 -5.99 -13.96 2.15
C ALA A 159 -6.51 -15.24 2.79
N LEU A 160 -7.45 -15.10 3.72
CA LEU A 160 -8.03 -16.18 4.51
C LEU A 160 -9.54 -16.20 4.33
N LYS A 161 -10.09 -17.39 4.17
CA LYS A 161 -11.53 -17.61 4.28
C LYS A 161 -11.79 -19.03 4.80
N ASP A 162 -12.40 -19.13 5.95
CA ASP A 162 -12.65 -20.42 6.63
C ASP A 162 -11.34 -21.22 6.81
N ASP A 163 -11.19 -22.38 6.15
CA ASP A 163 -9.99 -23.21 6.16
C ASP A 163 -9.07 -22.95 4.93
N ASN A 164 -9.46 -22.04 4.03
CA ASN A 164 -8.69 -21.73 2.83
C ASN A 164 -7.75 -20.55 3.11
N LEU A 165 -6.46 -20.81 3.13
CA LEU A 165 -5.41 -19.81 3.23
C LEU A 165 -4.74 -19.67 1.86
N ILE A 166 -5.00 -18.56 1.20
CA ILE A 166 -4.47 -18.27 -0.13
C ILE A 166 -3.16 -17.48 0.00
N VAL A 167 -2.14 -17.94 -0.68
CA VAL A 167 -0.83 -17.28 -0.80
C VAL A 167 -0.54 -17.03 -2.26
N SER A 168 -0.11 -15.83 -2.60
CA SER A 168 0.45 -15.51 -3.91
C SER A 168 1.87 -14.99 -3.80
N ASN A 169 2.67 -15.14 -4.87
CA ASN A 169 4.06 -14.71 -4.88
C ASN A 169 4.54 -14.21 -6.26
N SER A 170 5.71 -13.60 -6.29
CA SER A 170 6.34 -13.06 -7.50
C SER A 170 6.79 -14.11 -8.51
N TYR A 171 6.70 -15.40 -8.18
CA TYR A 171 7.00 -16.51 -9.10
C TYR A 171 5.77 -16.97 -9.88
N GLY A 172 4.65 -16.28 -9.72
CA GLY A 172 3.39 -16.57 -10.41
C GLY A 172 2.57 -17.68 -9.78
N ASP A 173 2.94 -18.11 -8.58
CA ASP A 173 2.15 -19.09 -7.85
C ASP A 173 0.97 -18.45 -7.14
N VAL A 174 -0.16 -19.13 -7.18
CA VAL A 174 -1.30 -18.97 -6.28
C VAL A 174 -1.53 -20.32 -5.63
N ILE A 175 -1.46 -20.34 -4.31
CA ILE A 175 -1.46 -21.58 -3.53
C ILE A 175 -2.61 -21.51 -2.53
N ASN A 176 -3.47 -22.52 -2.48
CA ASN A 176 -4.43 -22.70 -1.41
C ASN A 176 -3.90 -23.75 -0.44
N LEU A 177 -3.80 -23.38 0.83
CA LEU A 177 -3.40 -24.25 1.92
C LEU A 177 -4.53 -24.38 2.94
N SER A 178 -4.60 -25.52 3.62
CA SER A 178 -5.44 -25.63 4.82
C SER A 178 -4.88 -24.75 5.93
N ALA A 179 -5.67 -23.80 6.40
CA ALA A 179 -5.31 -22.93 7.52
C ALA A 179 -5.03 -23.70 8.82
N LYS A 180 -5.60 -24.92 8.96
CA LYS A 180 -5.42 -25.76 10.16
C LYS A 180 -4.04 -26.38 10.27
N ASN A 181 -3.42 -26.76 9.13
CA ASN A 181 -2.21 -27.59 9.18
C ASN A 181 -1.17 -27.30 8.08
N GLY A 182 -1.40 -26.28 7.24
CA GLY A 182 -0.47 -25.88 6.18
C GLY A 182 -0.40 -26.81 4.98
N ASN A 183 -1.23 -27.85 4.91
CA ASN A 183 -1.23 -28.77 3.76
C ASN A 183 -1.74 -28.04 2.50
N VAL A 184 -1.02 -28.19 1.38
CA VAL A 184 -1.45 -27.66 0.09
C VAL A 184 -2.69 -28.40 -0.39
N ILE A 185 -3.77 -27.64 -0.64
CA ILE A 185 -5.01 -28.13 -1.24
C ILE A 185 -4.87 -28.13 -2.75
N TRP A 186 -4.45 -27.00 -3.32
CA TRP A 186 -4.09 -26.87 -4.72
C TRP A 186 -3.01 -25.78 -4.90
N ARG A 187 -2.29 -25.87 -6.02
CA ARG A 187 -1.31 -24.86 -6.46
C ARG A 187 -1.45 -24.67 -7.97
N VAL A 188 -1.57 -23.43 -8.41
CA VAL A 188 -1.55 -23.04 -9.81
C VAL A 188 -0.43 -22.04 -10.03
N ASN A 189 0.19 -22.09 -11.21
CA ASN A 189 1.19 -21.12 -11.63
C ASN A 189 0.78 -20.52 -12.97
N ASN A 190 0.57 -19.23 -13.01
CA ASN A 190 0.15 -18.50 -14.21
C ASN A 190 1.32 -17.90 -14.98
N ASN A 191 2.58 -18.11 -14.52
CA ASN A 191 3.82 -17.56 -15.08
C ASN A 191 3.85 -16.03 -15.11
N LYS A 192 3.11 -15.38 -14.21
CA LYS A 192 3.03 -13.92 -14.08
C LYS A 192 3.29 -13.55 -12.63
N PRO A 193 4.31 -12.73 -12.34
CA PRO A 193 4.53 -12.26 -10.97
C PRO A 193 3.27 -11.64 -10.38
N ALA A 194 2.93 -12.02 -9.16
CA ALA A 194 1.84 -11.42 -8.41
C ALA A 194 2.15 -9.95 -8.12
N GLN A 195 1.11 -9.13 -8.05
CA GLN A 195 1.14 -7.78 -7.53
C GLN A 195 0.10 -7.67 -6.44
N GLY A 196 0.54 -7.32 -5.24
CA GLY A 196 -0.32 -7.21 -4.05
C GLY A 196 -0.94 -8.54 -3.59
N SER A 197 -1.64 -8.45 -2.47
CA SER A 197 -2.29 -9.60 -1.84
C SER A 197 -3.48 -10.09 -2.68
N PRO A 198 -3.76 -11.42 -2.67
CA PRO A 198 -4.98 -11.93 -3.24
C PRO A 198 -6.20 -11.42 -2.47
N ALA A 199 -7.35 -11.35 -3.13
CA ALA A 199 -8.63 -11.11 -2.48
C ALA A 199 -9.54 -12.33 -2.63
N ILE A 200 -10.41 -12.54 -1.64
CA ILE A 200 -11.41 -13.62 -1.68
C ILE A 200 -12.79 -13.01 -1.54
N TYR A 201 -13.68 -13.42 -2.42
CA TYR A 201 -15.10 -13.09 -2.32
C TYR A 201 -15.96 -14.26 -2.81
N ASP A 202 -16.99 -14.64 -2.06
CA ASP A 202 -17.78 -15.86 -2.29
C ASP A 202 -16.85 -17.09 -2.41
N ASN A 203 -16.90 -17.80 -3.53
CA ASN A 203 -16.08 -18.98 -3.82
C ASN A 203 -14.96 -18.69 -4.81
N ASN A 204 -14.51 -17.44 -4.92
CA ASN A 204 -13.51 -17.04 -5.89
C ASN A 204 -12.31 -16.36 -5.24
N VAL A 205 -11.13 -16.66 -5.77
CA VAL A 205 -9.83 -16.02 -5.46
C VAL A 205 -9.48 -15.09 -6.61
N TYR A 206 -9.18 -13.84 -6.30
CA TYR A 206 -8.82 -12.79 -7.24
C TYR A 206 -7.36 -12.41 -7.05
N GLN A 207 -6.52 -12.61 -8.08
CA GLN A 207 -5.10 -12.30 -8.03
C GLN A 207 -4.71 -11.34 -9.15
N MET A 208 -4.14 -10.22 -8.78
CA MET A 208 -3.55 -9.25 -9.68
C MET A 208 -2.10 -9.61 -10.02
N THR A 209 -1.63 -9.17 -11.18
CA THR A 209 -0.24 -9.35 -11.63
C THR A 209 0.40 -8.03 -12.02
N ILE A 210 1.74 -7.99 -11.99
CA ILE A 210 2.53 -6.83 -12.44
C ILE A 210 2.27 -6.47 -13.92
N HIS A 211 1.66 -7.37 -14.70
CA HIS A 211 1.32 -7.15 -16.10
C HIS A 211 -0.06 -6.50 -16.30
N ASN A 212 -0.64 -5.95 -15.22
CA ASN A 212 -1.94 -5.29 -15.23
C ASN A 212 -3.08 -6.26 -15.63
N GLU A 213 -3.01 -7.48 -15.12
CA GLU A 213 -3.99 -8.53 -15.32
C GLU A 213 -4.60 -8.94 -13.99
N ILE A 214 -5.84 -9.38 -14.00
CA ILE A 214 -6.47 -10.05 -12.86
C ILE A 214 -6.94 -11.44 -13.30
N PHE A 215 -6.53 -12.45 -12.55
CA PHE A 215 -6.96 -13.83 -12.68
C PHE A 215 -7.93 -14.16 -11.58
N VAL A 216 -8.96 -14.89 -11.91
CA VAL A 216 -9.95 -15.35 -10.93
C VAL A 216 -10.02 -16.86 -10.96
N TYR A 217 -9.87 -17.48 -9.81
CA TYR A 217 -9.84 -18.92 -9.61
C TYR A 217 -10.98 -19.34 -8.68
N ASP A 218 -11.53 -20.51 -8.94
CA ASP A 218 -12.41 -21.18 -7.98
C ASP A 218 -11.62 -21.61 -6.74
N ILE A 219 -12.12 -21.29 -5.54
CA ILE A 219 -11.38 -21.47 -4.30
C ILE A 219 -11.19 -22.95 -3.94
N ASP A 220 -12.11 -23.82 -4.35
CA ASP A 220 -12.08 -25.25 -4.02
C ASP A 220 -11.17 -26.04 -4.97
N THR A 221 -11.14 -25.64 -6.26
CA THR A 221 -10.45 -26.43 -7.30
C THR A 221 -9.19 -25.79 -7.85
N GLY A 222 -9.02 -24.47 -7.73
CA GLY A 222 -7.95 -23.71 -8.37
C GLY A 222 -8.13 -23.55 -9.90
N GLU A 223 -9.27 -23.95 -10.44
CA GLU A 223 -9.55 -23.74 -11.87
C GLU A 223 -9.81 -22.27 -12.17
N GLU A 224 -9.30 -21.78 -13.33
CA GLU A 224 -9.53 -20.42 -13.78
C GLU A 224 -11.00 -20.22 -14.18
N VAL A 225 -11.67 -19.28 -13.52
CA VAL A 225 -13.08 -18.94 -13.82
C VAL A 225 -13.15 -17.91 -14.95
N TRP A 226 -12.38 -16.83 -14.82
CA TRP A 226 -12.20 -15.80 -15.83
C TRP A 226 -10.94 -14.99 -15.56
N ARG A 227 -10.50 -14.22 -16.54
CA ARG A 227 -9.43 -13.22 -16.41
C ARG A 227 -9.76 -11.96 -17.18
N TYR A 228 -9.14 -10.85 -16.76
CA TYR A 228 -9.18 -9.59 -17.48
C TYR A 228 -7.77 -9.03 -17.61
N THR A 229 -7.45 -8.40 -18.74
CA THR A 229 -6.17 -7.77 -19.02
C THR A 229 -6.41 -6.32 -19.40
N ALA A 230 -5.84 -5.39 -18.63
CA ALA A 230 -5.85 -3.97 -18.94
C ALA A 230 -4.62 -3.57 -19.77
N SER A 231 -4.53 -2.30 -20.14
CA SER A 231 -3.34 -1.75 -20.83
C SER A 231 -2.10 -1.88 -19.96
N PHE A 232 -1.00 -2.35 -20.55
CA PHE A 232 0.26 -2.56 -19.84
C PHE A 232 1.10 -1.29 -19.82
N VAL A 233 1.75 -1.04 -18.68
CA VAL A 233 2.83 -0.04 -18.51
C VAL A 233 4.10 -0.74 -18.03
N SER A 234 5.26 -0.23 -18.43
CA SER A 234 6.55 -0.86 -18.12
C SER A 234 7.14 -0.41 -16.76
N ALA A 235 6.64 0.65 -16.18
CA ALA A 235 7.08 1.16 -14.87
C ALA A 235 5.94 0.98 -13.86
N ILE A 236 6.22 0.24 -12.79
CA ILE A 236 5.28 -0.07 -11.71
C ILE A 236 5.97 0.09 -10.37
N SER A 237 5.21 0.42 -9.32
CA SER A 237 5.73 0.39 -7.95
C SER A 237 5.81 -1.05 -7.43
N ASN A 238 6.72 -1.30 -6.48
CA ASN A 238 6.75 -2.56 -5.73
C ASN A 238 5.77 -2.46 -4.55
N GLY A 239 5.15 -3.59 -4.20
CA GLY A 239 4.16 -3.64 -3.15
C GLY A 239 2.80 -3.15 -3.67
N GLY A 240 2.14 -3.96 -4.44
CA GLY A 240 0.86 -3.63 -5.04
C GLY A 240 -0.31 -3.68 -4.07
N THR A 241 -1.41 -3.12 -4.51
CA THR A 241 -2.69 -3.20 -3.83
C THR A 241 -3.47 -4.45 -4.24
N SER A 242 -4.59 -4.70 -3.59
CA SER A 242 -5.55 -5.77 -3.88
C SER A 242 -6.81 -5.18 -4.55
N PRO A 243 -7.56 -5.93 -5.36
CA PRO A 243 -8.83 -5.47 -5.87
C PRO A 243 -9.89 -5.41 -4.76
N ALA A 244 -10.72 -4.38 -4.74
CA ALA A 244 -11.86 -4.34 -3.83
C ALA A 244 -13.10 -4.96 -4.48
N ILE A 245 -13.84 -5.75 -3.71
CA ILE A 245 -14.91 -6.59 -4.24
C ILE A 245 -16.17 -6.47 -3.39
N ASN A 246 -17.32 -6.42 -4.05
CA ASN A 246 -18.62 -6.55 -3.40
C ASN A 246 -19.51 -7.57 -4.14
N GLU A 247 -20.78 -7.61 -3.78
CA GLU A 247 -21.75 -8.55 -4.35
C GLU A 247 -21.90 -8.49 -5.89
N LYS A 248 -21.56 -7.36 -6.53
CA LYS A 248 -21.81 -7.09 -7.95
C LYS A 248 -20.56 -6.87 -8.77
N VAL A 249 -19.58 -6.18 -8.20
CA VAL A 249 -18.43 -5.66 -8.95
C VAL A 249 -17.11 -6.00 -8.30
N VAL A 250 -16.07 -6.04 -9.15
CA VAL A 250 -14.66 -6.02 -8.77
C VAL A 250 -14.11 -4.68 -9.21
N ILE A 251 -13.55 -3.92 -8.28
CA ILE A 251 -12.83 -2.68 -8.56
C ILE A 251 -11.36 -3.01 -8.70
N PHE A 252 -10.90 -2.99 -9.94
CA PHE A 252 -9.53 -3.31 -10.32
C PHE A 252 -8.71 -2.02 -10.40
N PRO A 253 -7.72 -1.84 -9.50
CA PRO A 253 -6.79 -0.72 -9.56
C PRO A 253 -5.70 -1.01 -10.60
N SER A 254 -5.66 -0.20 -11.66
CA SER A 254 -4.75 -0.39 -12.78
C SER A 254 -3.42 0.33 -12.58
N ASN A 255 -2.35 -0.24 -13.15
CA ASN A 255 -1.03 0.39 -13.18
C ASN A 255 -0.98 1.64 -14.10
N THR A 256 -2.03 1.91 -14.86
CA THR A 256 -2.20 3.13 -15.67
C THR A 256 -2.85 4.28 -14.91
N GLY A 257 -3.19 4.08 -13.61
CA GLY A 257 -3.89 5.07 -12.80
C GLY A 257 -5.40 5.10 -13.05
N GLU A 258 -5.94 4.04 -13.65
CA GLU A 258 -7.37 3.87 -13.87
C GLU A 258 -7.98 2.97 -12.79
N LEU A 259 -9.16 3.34 -12.30
CA LEU A 259 -10.06 2.43 -11.61
C LEU A 259 -10.97 1.78 -12.64
N ILE A 260 -10.97 0.47 -12.70
CA ILE A 260 -11.79 -0.30 -13.65
C ILE A 260 -12.79 -1.13 -12.87
N SER A 261 -14.08 -0.90 -13.12
CA SER A 261 -15.14 -1.74 -12.56
C SER A 261 -15.43 -2.90 -13.50
N LEU A 262 -15.29 -4.10 -12.97
CA LEU A 262 -15.58 -5.34 -13.70
C LEU A 262 -16.82 -6.02 -13.11
N ASN A 263 -17.61 -6.63 -13.97
CA ASN A 263 -18.67 -7.53 -13.52
C ASN A 263 -18.06 -8.74 -12.81
N LYS A 264 -18.44 -8.97 -11.56
CA LYS A 264 -17.86 -10.02 -10.71
C LYS A 264 -17.92 -11.42 -11.33
N SER A 265 -18.99 -11.73 -12.04
CA SER A 265 -19.22 -13.08 -12.58
C SER A 265 -18.57 -13.34 -13.93
N THR A 266 -18.33 -12.28 -14.72
CA THR A 266 -17.90 -12.44 -16.13
C THR A 266 -16.57 -11.76 -16.45
N GLY A 267 -16.05 -10.89 -15.57
CA GLY A 267 -14.85 -10.09 -15.82
C GLY A 267 -15.03 -9.00 -16.88
N THR A 268 -16.26 -8.74 -17.35
CA THR A 268 -16.52 -7.71 -18.37
C THR A 268 -16.50 -6.32 -17.74
N VAL A 269 -15.91 -5.35 -18.46
CA VAL A 269 -15.84 -3.96 -18.01
C VAL A 269 -17.22 -3.34 -17.94
N ILE A 270 -17.54 -2.71 -16.82
CA ILE A 270 -18.76 -1.93 -16.61
C ILE A 270 -18.47 -0.44 -16.88
N TRP A 271 -17.40 0.08 -16.25
CA TRP A 271 -16.90 1.44 -16.45
C TRP A 271 -15.39 1.50 -16.11
N ASN A 272 -14.72 2.55 -16.57
CA ASN A 272 -13.38 2.91 -16.12
C ASN A 272 -13.32 4.41 -15.82
N THR A 273 -12.47 4.79 -14.86
CA THR A 273 -12.26 6.17 -14.42
C THR A 273 -10.77 6.43 -14.23
N ASN A 274 -10.27 7.47 -14.89
CA ASN A 274 -8.86 7.85 -14.81
C ASN A 274 -8.64 8.79 -13.63
N LEU A 275 -7.66 8.46 -12.75
CA LEU A 275 -7.23 9.27 -11.61
C LEU A 275 -5.85 9.91 -11.84
N VAL A 276 -5.44 10.12 -13.09
CA VAL A 276 -4.17 10.77 -13.44
C VAL A 276 -4.39 12.25 -13.73
N ILE A 277 -3.52 13.11 -13.21
CA ILE A 277 -3.55 14.55 -13.51
C ILE A 277 -3.03 14.77 -14.94
N GLU A 278 -3.89 15.22 -15.85
CA GLU A 278 -3.48 15.58 -17.21
C GLU A 278 -2.49 16.77 -17.19
N GLY A 279 -1.36 16.63 -17.91
CA GLY A 279 -0.36 17.69 -18.09
C GLY A 279 0.76 17.75 -17.06
N VAL A 280 0.76 16.93 -16.03
CA VAL A 280 1.87 16.79 -15.08
C VAL A 280 2.94 15.81 -15.59
N ILE A 281 2.61 15.01 -16.61
CA ILE A 281 3.53 14.05 -17.23
C ILE A 281 4.58 14.82 -18.05
N SER A 282 5.59 15.34 -17.38
CA SER A 282 6.77 15.97 -18.02
C SER A 282 8.06 15.21 -17.76
N GLY A 283 8.01 13.88 -17.78
CA GLY A 283 9.22 13.04 -17.62
C GLY A 283 8.93 11.57 -17.87
N ALA A 284 9.84 10.88 -18.50
CA ALA A 284 9.69 9.51 -19.00
C ALA A 284 9.54 8.41 -17.92
N LEU A 285 9.26 8.72 -16.65
CA LEU A 285 9.26 7.75 -15.53
C LEU A 285 8.32 8.15 -14.36
N GLU A 286 7.22 8.85 -14.60
CA GLU A 286 6.26 9.05 -13.51
C GLU A 286 5.36 7.84 -13.36
N LEU A 287 5.38 7.25 -12.15
CA LEU A 287 4.47 6.18 -11.75
C LEU A 287 3.06 6.76 -11.65
N THR A 288 2.10 6.10 -12.28
CA THR A 288 0.69 6.53 -12.30
C THR A 288 -0.23 5.55 -11.60
N ASP A 289 0.28 4.38 -11.25
CA ASP A 289 -0.47 3.27 -10.65
C ASP A 289 -1.35 3.72 -9.46
N ILE A 290 -2.42 2.98 -9.25
CA ILE A 290 -3.24 3.10 -8.05
C ILE A 290 -2.52 2.33 -6.93
N ASP A 291 -1.91 3.04 -6.00
CA ASP A 291 -1.03 2.45 -4.98
C ASP A 291 -1.74 2.23 -3.63
N SER A 292 -2.69 3.09 -3.27
CA SER A 292 -3.59 2.78 -2.16
C SER A 292 -4.72 1.86 -2.63
N GLY A 293 -5.01 0.80 -1.89
CA GLY A 293 -6.12 -0.10 -2.20
C GLY A 293 -7.44 0.66 -2.36
N PRO A 294 -8.22 0.39 -3.42
CA PRO A 294 -9.56 0.96 -3.50
C PRO A 294 -10.39 0.47 -2.31
N VAL A 295 -11.13 1.37 -1.69
CA VAL A 295 -12.03 1.04 -0.58
C VAL A 295 -13.47 1.26 -1.04
N ILE A 296 -14.28 0.20 -1.06
CA ILE A 296 -15.71 0.30 -1.33
C ILE A 296 -16.43 0.52 0.01
N HIS A 297 -17.08 1.66 0.15
CA HIS A 297 -17.91 1.94 1.32
C HIS A 297 -19.28 2.48 0.90
N ASN A 298 -20.31 1.67 1.08
CA ASN A 298 -21.67 1.91 0.58
C ASN A 298 -21.69 2.11 -0.95
N ASP A 299 -22.07 3.28 -1.41
CA ASP A 299 -22.21 3.68 -2.81
C ASP A 299 -20.98 4.41 -3.39
N LEU A 300 -19.90 4.53 -2.62
CA LEU A 300 -18.67 5.22 -3.01
C LEU A 300 -17.44 4.29 -2.99
N ILE A 301 -16.52 4.60 -3.87
CA ILE A 301 -15.17 4.04 -3.90
C ILE A 301 -14.19 5.16 -3.57
N PHE A 302 -13.22 4.89 -2.70
CA PHE A 302 -12.13 5.79 -2.37
C PHE A 302 -10.81 5.19 -2.83
N ALA A 303 -10.03 5.94 -3.59
CA ALA A 303 -8.74 5.48 -4.09
C ALA A 303 -7.77 6.64 -4.35
N SER A 304 -6.48 6.35 -4.31
CA SER A 304 -5.41 7.29 -4.64
C SER A 304 -4.51 6.74 -5.73
N SER A 305 -4.12 7.62 -6.66
CA SER A 305 -3.08 7.32 -7.63
C SER A 305 -1.72 7.90 -7.22
N MET A 306 -0.63 7.29 -7.70
CA MET A 306 0.74 7.79 -7.53
C MET A 306 0.96 9.15 -8.18
N SER A 307 0.11 9.54 -9.16
CA SER A 307 0.11 10.90 -9.72
C SER A 307 -0.35 11.97 -8.72
N GLY A 308 -0.89 11.55 -7.56
CA GLY A 308 -1.28 12.42 -6.46
C GLY A 308 -2.75 12.80 -6.44
N VAL A 309 -3.64 12.07 -7.11
CA VAL A 309 -5.09 12.27 -7.00
C VAL A 309 -5.67 11.29 -6.00
N PHE A 310 -6.33 11.79 -4.97
CA PHE A 310 -7.24 11.03 -4.13
C PHE A 310 -8.68 11.40 -4.47
N ALA A 311 -9.53 10.42 -4.73
CA ALA A 311 -10.89 10.65 -5.19
C ALA A 311 -11.93 9.78 -4.48
N ALA A 312 -13.16 10.31 -4.38
CA ALA A 312 -14.38 9.56 -4.14
C ALA A 312 -15.12 9.39 -5.47
N VAL A 313 -15.41 8.16 -5.84
CA VAL A 313 -16.00 7.77 -7.12
C VAL A 313 -17.32 7.05 -6.85
N ASP A 314 -18.35 7.38 -7.60
CA ASP A 314 -19.64 6.68 -7.53
C ASP A 314 -19.51 5.23 -8.01
N LEU A 315 -19.93 4.29 -7.18
CA LEU A 315 -19.76 2.85 -7.41
C LEU A 315 -20.45 2.35 -8.68
N LEU A 316 -21.60 2.93 -9.03
CA LEU A 316 -22.41 2.46 -10.15
C LEU A 316 -21.97 3.06 -11.49
N SER A 317 -21.65 4.35 -11.50
CA SER A 317 -21.37 5.09 -12.73
C SER A 317 -19.89 5.31 -13.02
N GLY A 318 -19.03 5.17 -12.01
CA GLY A 318 -17.61 5.55 -12.12
C GLY A 318 -17.38 7.07 -12.12
N SER A 319 -18.41 7.89 -11.89
CA SER A 319 -18.26 9.34 -11.88
C SER A 319 -17.51 9.81 -10.63
N ILE A 320 -16.53 10.69 -10.80
CA ILE A 320 -15.85 11.33 -9.67
C ILE A 320 -16.85 12.27 -8.98
N ILE A 321 -17.11 12.05 -7.70
CA ILE A 321 -17.98 12.89 -6.86
C ILE A 321 -17.20 14.08 -6.31
N TRP A 322 -15.99 13.81 -5.85
CA TRP A 322 -15.01 14.82 -5.45
C TRP A 322 -13.60 14.24 -5.52
N ASP A 323 -12.64 15.09 -5.70
CA ASP A 323 -11.21 14.76 -5.68
C ASP A 323 -10.37 15.84 -5.01
N VAL A 324 -9.19 15.47 -4.59
CA VAL A 324 -8.19 16.37 -4.02
C VAL A 324 -6.79 15.91 -4.43
N ILE A 325 -5.86 16.87 -4.49
CA ILE A 325 -4.45 16.56 -4.79
C ILE A 325 -3.75 16.16 -3.51
N ILE A 326 -3.62 14.85 -3.29
CA ILE A 326 -2.92 14.24 -2.16
C ILE A 326 -2.31 12.93 -2.66
N LYS A 327 -1.01 12.77 -2.44
CA LYS A 327 -0.33 11.49 -2.66
C LYS A 327 -0.36 10.66 -1.38
N THR A 328 -0.88 9.45 -1.47
CA THR A 328 -0.86 8.47 -0.38
C THR A 328 -0.79 7.05 -0.91
N SER A 329 0.12 6.26 -0.34
CA SER A 329 0.19 4.80 -0.47
C SER A 329 -0.57 4.08 0.65
N ASN A 330 -1.06 4.81 1.65
CA ASN A 330 -1.84 4.24 2.73
C ASN A 330 -3.32 4.12 2.35
N ASN A 331 -3.96 3.05 2.77
CA ASN A 331 -5.40 2.89 2.60
C ASN A 331 -6.16 3.90 3.47
N PRO A 332 -7.18 4.56 2.93
CA PRO A 332 -8.04 5.43 3.72
C PRO A 332 -8.93 4.62 4.68
N ILE A 333 -9.22 5.18 5.84
CA ILE A 333 -10.28 4.67 6.73
C ILE A 333 -11.54 5.48 6.51
N ILE A 334 -12.61 4.80 6.13
CA ILE A 334 -13.93 5.38 5.98
C ILE A 334 -14.81 4.86 7.12
N ASN A 335 -15.34 5.79 7.92
CA ASN A 335 -16.22 5.41 9.01
C ASN A 335 -17.26 6.52 9.29
N GLY A 336 -18.52 6.15 9.28
CA GLY A 336 -19.62 7.07 9.43
C GLY A 336 -19.62 8.18 8.37
N ASN A 337 -19.51 9.44 8.79
CA ASN A 337 -19.45 10.59 7.89
C ASN A 337 -18.03 11.10 7.62
N SER A 338 -17.00 10.29 7.90
CA SER A 338 -15.59 10.69 7.88
C SER A 338 -14.77 9.81 6.93
N VAL A 339 -13.76 10.43 6.31
CA VAL A 339 -12.65 9.77 5.63
C VAL A 339 -11.35 10.26 6.26
N PHE A 340 -10.53 9.34 6.76
CA PHE A 340 -9.22 9.62 7.34
C PHE A 340 -8.13 9.13 6.40
N ILE A 341 -7.19 10.02 6.06
CA ILE A 341 -6.08 9.72 5.15
C ILE A 341 -4.77 10.12 5.79
N LEU A 342 -3.78 9.24 5.69
CA LEU A 342 -2.39 9.54 6.00
C LEU A 342 -1.61 9.69 4.68
N SER A 343 -1.22 10.91 4.33
CA SER A 343 -0.46 11.19 3.12
C SER A 343 1.02 10.80 3.25
N ASP A 344 1.69 10.57 2.11
CA ASP A 344 3.11 10.18 2.08
C ASP A 344 4.03 11.30 2.62
N ASP A 345 3.58 12.56 2.58
CA ASP A 345 4.28 13.69 3.22
C ASP A 345 3.99 13.82 4.72
N GLY A 346 3.26 12.85 5.30
CA GLY A 346 3.05 12.72 6.76
C GLY A 346 1.94 13.60 7.32
N LYS A 347 1.00 14.03 6.50
CA LYS A 347 -0.21 14.72 6.98
C LYS A 347 -1.33 13.72 7.20
N LEU A 348 -1.93 13.74 8.37
CA LEU A 348 -3.17 13.06 8.66
C LEU A 348 -4.32 14.05 8.47
N ILE A 349 -5.31 13.66 7.67
CA ILE A 349 -6.37 14.56 7.22
C ILE A 349 -7.72 13.88 7.42
N ASN A 350 -8.70 14.63 7.90
CA ASN A 350 -10.09 14.20 7.95
C ASN A 350 -10.96 14.99 6.97
N PHE A 351 -11.71 14.25 6.16
CA PHE A 351 -12.67 14.80 5.21
C PHE A 351 -14.10 14.43 5.60
N ILE A 352 -15.05 15.26 5.20
CA ILE A 352 -16.47 14.87 5.11
C ILE A 352 -16.63 13.92 3.93
N ARG A 353 -17.08 12.70 4.18
CA ARG A 353 -17.16 11.59 3.21
C ARG A 353 -17.85 11.99 1.89
N ASN A 354 -18.98 12.66 1.95
CA ASN A 354 -19.80 12.92 0.76
C ASN A 354 -19.39 14.16 -0.03
N SER A 355 -18.53 15.03 0.51
CA SER A 355 -18.21 16.32 -0.12
C SER A 355 -16.73 16.59 -0.32
N GLY A 356 -15.83 15.79 0.30
CA GLY A 356 -14.40 16.04 0.26
C GLY A 356 -13.93 17.29 1.01
N LYS A 357 -14.82 17.97 1.76
CA LYS A 357 -14.46 19.13 2.57
C LYS A 357 -13.62 18.72 3.75
N ILE A 358 -12.54 19.45 4.01
CA ILE A 358 -11.56 19.13 5.06
C ILE A 358 -12.02 19.70 6.40
N ARG A 359 -12.16 18.81 7.42
CA ARG A 359 -12.44 19.22 8.80
C ARG A 359 -11.18 19.65 9.54
N TRP A 360 -10.11 18.86 9.44
CA TRP A 360 -8.83 19.15 10.08
C TRP A 360 -7.66 18.49 9.34
N ILE A 361 -6.48 19.07 9.55
CA ILE A 361 -5.19 18.56 9.06
C ILE A 361 -4.23 18.55 10.24
N ASN A 362 -3.56 17.42 10.43
CA ASN A 362 -2.46 17.29 11.38
C ASN A 362 -1.18 16.89 10.67
N ASP A 363 -0.19 17.77 10.66
CA ASP A 363 1.15 17.46 10.15
C ASP A 363 1.93 16.69 11.24
N LEU A 364 1.98 15.37 11.09
CA LEU A 364 2.64 14.46 12.03
C LEU A 364 4.17 14.63 12.01
N ARG A 365 4.76 14.91 10.83
CA ARG A 365 6.21 15.12 10.73
C ARG A 365 6.63 16.32 11.56
N TYR A 366 5.96 17.43 11.39
CA TYR A 366 6.28 18.65 12.13
C TYR A 366 6.03 18.49 13.65
N LYS A 367 4.89 17.89 14.03
CA LYS A 367 4.50 17.76 15.45
C LYS A 367 5.34 16.76 16.23
N VAL A 368 5.70 15.64 15.58
CA VAL A 368 6.44 14.54 16.22
C VAL A 368 7.95 14.76 16.16
N TYR A 369 8.47 15.32 15.05
CA TYR A 369 9.90 15.36 14.78
C TYR A 369 10.49 16.77 14.81
N LYS A 370 9.67 17.82 14.79
CA LYS A 370 10.06 19.25 14.80
C LYS A 370 10.95 19.70 13.63
N GLU A 371 11.23 18.83 12.70
CA GLU A 371 12.06 19.08 11.50
C GLU A 371 11.48 18.28 10.31
N SER A 372 11.79 18.72 9.10
CA SER A 372 11.45 18.00 7.86
C SER A 372 12.43 16.84 7.63
N ASP A 373 12.38 15.83 8.49
CA ASP A 373 13.15 14.60 8.31
C ASP A 373 12.43 13.72 7.28
N ASN A 374 12.92 13.75 6.04
CA ASN A 374 12.30 13.09 4.89
C ASN A 374 12.38 11.55 4.92
N GLU A 375 13.10 10.97 5.88
CA GLU A 375 13.30 9.51 5.96
C GLU A 375 12.28 8.81 6.85
N LYS A 376 11.37 9.55 7.50
CA LYS A 376 10.41 8.97 8.45
C LYS A 376 9.04 8.83 7.82
N ASN A 377 8.69 7.58 7.54
CA ASN A 377 7.39 7.19 7.01
C ASN A 377 6.53 6.57 8.10
N CYS A 378 5.23 6.83 8.02
CA CYS A 378 4.24 6.25 8.92
C CYS A 378 3.17 5.51 8.10
N PHE A 379 2.59 4.46 8.69
CA PHE A 379 1.69 3.52 8.06
C PHE A 379 0.39 3.37 8.87
N GLY A 380 -0.71 3.29 8.16
CA GLY A 380 -2.06 3.36 8.69
C GLY A 380 -2.88 4.42 7.96
N PRO A 381 -3.91 5.01 8.56
CA PRO A 381 -4.39 4.76 9.93
C PRO A 381 -5.17 3.45 10.08
N LEU A 382 -5.33 2.99 11.32
CA LEU A 382 -6.29 1.99 11.74
C LEU A 382 -7.24 2.64 12.76
N LEU A 383 -8.55 2.44 12.63
CA LEU A 383 -9.53 2.97 13.57
C LEU A 383 -9.91 1.89 14.60
N ALA A 384 -9.58 2.12 15.87
CA ALA A 384 -9.98 1.24 16.94
C ALA A 384 -10.13 2.03 18.26
N ALA A 385 -11.11 1.69 19.08
CA ALA A 385 -11.47 2.41 20.33
C ALA A 385 -11.71 3.91 20.13
N ASP A 386 -12.33 4.32 19.00
CA ASP A 386 -12.61 5.70 18.59
C ASP A 386 -11.38 6.57 18.39
N VAL A 387 -10.20 5.97 18.23
CA VAL A 387 -8.94 6.66 17.94
C VAL A 387 -8.24 6.06 16.72
N LEU A 388 -7.39 6.85 16.09
CA LEU A 388 -6.56 6.38 14.97
C LEU A 388 -5.21 5.91 15.50
N TRP A 389 -4.81 4.73 15.05
CA TRP A 389 -3.52 4.12 15.35
C TRP A 389 -2.65 4.18 14.10
N ILE A 390 -1.43 4.71 14.27
CA ILE A 390 -0.46 4.88 13.19
C ILE A 390 0.89 4.36 13.71
N VAL A 391 1.56 3.52 12.91
CA VAL A 391 2.90 3.05 13.22
C VAL A 391 3.91 3.72 12.29
N CYS A 392 5.08 4.09 12.81
CA CYS A 392 6.14 4.73 12.02
C CYS A 392 7.39 3.86 11.98
N ASN A 393 8.17 3.98 10.90
CA ASN A 393 9.40 3.21 10.69
C ASN A 393 10.53 3.53 11.71
N ASP A 394 10.35 4.53 12.58
CA ASP A 394 11.22 4.82 13.72
C ASP A 394 10.73 4.17 15.03
N LYS A 395 9.89 3.15 14.94
CA LYS A 395 9.35 2.34 16.06
C LYS A 395 8.30 3.05 16.91
N LYS A 396 7.86 4.25 16.52
CA LYS A 396 6.78 4.96 17.22
C LYS A 396 5.42 4.47 16.77
N VAL A 397 4.52 4.35 17.73
CA VAL A 397 3.09 4.20 17.53
C VAL A 397 2.40 5.45 18.05
N LEU A 398 1.58 6.05 17.20
CA LEU A 398 0.83 7.26 17.50
C LEU A 398 -0.63 6.89 17.75
N LYS A 399 -1.19 7.39 18.84
CA LYS A 399 -2.61 7.33 19.17
C LYS A 399 -3.21 8.71 18.97
N ILE A 400 -4.14 8.85 18.03
CA ILE A 400 -4.61 10.16 17.57
C ILE A 400 -6.12 10.27 17.75
N ASP A 401 -6.55 11.41 18.22
CA ASP A 401 -7.97 11.74 18.38
C ASP A 401 -8.64 11.89 17.02
N THR A 402 -9.78 11.25 16.83
CA THR A 402 -10.55 11.34 15.58
C THR A 402 -11.23 12.69 15.41
N VAL A 403 -11.53 13.40 16.52
CA VAL A 403 -12.33 14.63 16.51
C VAL A 403 -11.53 15.83 15.97
N ASP A 404 -10.27 15.97 16.40
CA ASP A 404 -9.45 17.15 16.09
C ASP A 404 -8.06 16.80 15.51
N GLY A 405 -7.76 15.49 15.38
CA GLY A 405 -6.46 15.01 14.89
C GLY A 405 -5.31 15.22 15.88
N SER A 406 -5.58 15.56 17.16
CA SER A 406 -4.51 15.74 18.15
C SER A 406 -3.88 14.42 18.56
N ILE A 407 -2.58 14.44 18.83
CA ILE A 407 -1.86 13.26 19.32
C ILE A 407 -2.19 13.08 20.80
N LYS A 408 -2.87 11.99 21.14
CA LYS A 408 -3.21 11.62 22.53
C LYS A 408 -2.06 10.97 23.26
N ASP A 409 -1.32 10.09 22.56
CA ASP A 409 -0.21 9.34 23.14
C ASP A 409 0.78 8.91 22.08
N ILE A 410 2.03 8.66 22.50
CA ILE A 410 3.10 8.12 21.68
C ILE A 410 3.84 7.09 22.52
N PHE A 411 3.85 5.85 22.07
CA PHE A 411 4.72 4.82 22.64
C PHE A 411 5.64 4.19 21.59
N LYS A 412 6.57 3.35 22.03
CA LYS A 412 7.51 2.68 21.12
C LYS A 412 7.31 1.18 21.15
N ILE A 413 7.26 0.57 19.99
CA ILE A 413 7.46 -0.86 19.79
C ILE A 413 8.97 -1.16 19.63
N ARG A 414 9.36 -2.43 19.72
CA ARG A 414 10.79 -2.80 19.74
C ARG A 414 11.44 -2.69 18.36
N SER A 415 10.70 -3.02 17.30
CA SER A 415 11.17 -3.08 15.92
C SER A 415 10.39 -2.12 15.02
N SER A 416 10.98 -1.69 13.91
CA SER A 416 10.29 -0.83 12.93
C SER A 416 9.21 -1.63 12.18
N SER A 417 8.17 -0.93 11.72
CA SER A 417 7.13 -1.53 10.87
C SER A 417 6.86 -0.63 9.67
N SER A 418 6.67 -1.26 8.52
CA SER A 418 6.25 -0.64 7.26
C SER A 418 4.85 -1.10 6.82
N ILE A 419 4.12 -1.73 7.74
CA ILE A 419 2.77 -2.24 7.53
C ILE A 419 1.86 -1.67 8.61
N ALA A 420 0.65 -1.24 8.22
CA ALA A 420 -0.38 -0.80 9.16
C ALA A 420 -0.74 -1.91 10.15
N PRO A 421 -1.01 -1.58 11.42
CA PRO A 421 -1.45 -2.57 12.40
C PRO A 421 -2.82 -3.15 12.03
N ILE A 422 -3.12 -4.33 12.57
CA ILE A 422 -4.41 -5.01 12.42
C ILE A 422 -5.05 -5.27 13.80
N VAL A 423 -6.35 -5.59 13.79
CA VAL A 423 -7.08 -5.97 15.01
C VAL A 423 -7.79 -7.30 14.81
N ILE A 424 -7.50 -8.26 15.69
CA ILE A 424 -8.28 -9.49 15.82
C ILE A 424 -8.68 -9.65 17.29
N LYS A 425 -9.95 -9.90 17.56
CA LYS A 425 -10.54 -9.82 18.91
C LYS A 425 -10.27 -8.45 19.55
N ASP A 426 -9.75 -8.42 20.75
CA ASP A 426 -9.35 -7.22 21.48
C ASP A 426 -7.83 -6.94 21.37
N MET A 427 -7.13 -7.60 20.44
CA MET A 427 -5.69 -7.49 20.25
C MET A 427 -5.34 -6.54 19.11
N LEU A 428 -4.48 -5.57 19.41
CA LEU A 428 -3.80 -4.73 18.43
C LEU A 428 -2.46 -5.41 18.05
N ILE A 429 -2.30 -5.73 16.77
CA ILE A 429 -1.21 -6.58 16.26
C ILE A 429 -0.35 -5.76 15.31
N PHE A 430 0.95 -5.75 15.55
CA PHE A 430 1.97 -5.15 14.69
C PHE A 430 2.83 -6.26 14.08
N TYR A 431 3.07 -6.18 12.77
CA TYR A 431 4.04 -7.00 12.08
C TYR A 431 5.20 -6.13 11.62
N THR A 432 6.42 -6.49 11.97
CA THR A 432 7.58 -5.61 11.85
C THR A 432 8.50 -6.00 10.70
N ASN A 433 9.36 -5.07 10.28
CA ASN A 433 10.37 -5.29 9.25
C ASN A 433 11.43 -6.34 9.64
N GLU A 434 11.49 -6.71 10.91
CA GLU A 434 12.39 -7.75 11.44
C GLU A 434 11.69 -9.12 11.55
N ALA A 435 10.53 -9.28 10.87
CA ALA A 435 9.65 -10.45 10.93
C ALA A 435 9.24 -10.80 12.38
N GLU A 436 9.01 -9.79 13.23
CA GLU A 436 8.44 -9.98 14.55
C GLU A 436 6.94 -9.63 14.53
N VAL A 437 6.11 -10.50 15.08
CA VAL A 437 4.74 -10.20 15.48
C VAL A 437 4.76 -9.67 16.90
N ILE A 438 4.13 -8.52 17.13
CA ILE A 438 4.04 -7.90 18.46
C ILE A 438 2.58 -7.59 18.73
N THR A 439 2.04 -8.10 19.85
CA THR A 439 0.65 -7.94 20.22
C THR A 439 0.48 -7.12 21.49
N TYR A 440 -0.58 -6.33 21.50
CA TYR A 440 -1.05 -5.55 22.65
C TYR A 440 -2.52 -5.86 22.90
N ARG A 441 -2.90 -5.99 24.19
CA ARG A 441 -4.26 -6.30 24.62
C ARG A 441 -4.75 -5.43 25.77
#